data_eaef19537454633c93a83adc784a6f95
#
_entry.id   eaef19537454633c93a83adc784a6f95
#
_cell.length_a   1.000
_cell.length_b   1.000
_cell.length_c   1.000
_cell.angle_alpha   90.00
_cell.angle_beta   90.00
_cell.angle_gamma   90.00
#
_symmetry.space_group_name_H-M   'P 1'
#
loop_
_entity.id
_entity.type
_entity.pdbx_description
1 polymer ?
#
loop_
_entity_poly.entity_id
_entity_poly.type
_entity_poly.pdbx_seq_one_letter_code
_entity_poly.pdbx_strand_id
1 'polypeptide(L)'
;MPDRPSPPTQDQQAPSAESRGPTDGRKVTWLLAGAFLVCIGASFFQASDHLIQQRLSEVEGHLALVGLALTLTARPLNRFLPGLLQERRYLGLLTFAFSVLHTWSQIEHVLGGSLDGMFFLPRDMQFGVMLGIFALLAMVPLALTSTDWAVRTLKGAWKGLHQGVFFAAFLIVLHTLGTGVHYPLVAQTPLTFAFGLALLGGVLWVWRLRSRANDSGKAKP
;
A
#
# COMPACT_ATOMS: atom_id res chain seq x y z
N MET A 1 34.31 -3.51 -60.87
CA MET A 1 33.86 -4.38 -59.78
C MET A 1 33.83 -3.48 -58.53
N PRO A 2 32.66 -3.19 -57.93
CA PRO A 2 32.63 -2.40 -56.71
C PRO A 2 32.95 -3.31 -55.51
N ASP A 3 33.77 -2.79 -54.60
CA ASP A 3 34.23 -3.46 -53.38
C ASP A 3 33.05 -3.87 -52.50
N ARG A 4 33.03 -5.14 -52.08
CA ARG A 4 32.10 -5.63 -51.04
C ARG A 4 32.51 -5.04 -49.69
N PRO A 5 31.57 -4.45 -48.95
CA PRO A 5 31.86 -4.03 -47.59
C PRO A 5 32.20 -5.25 -46.71
N SER A 6 33.27 -5.12 -45.93
CA SER A 6 33.72 -6.12 -44.96
C SER A 6 32.62 -6.45 -43.94
N PRO A 7 32.47 -7.71 -43.52
CA PRO A 7 31.50 -8.06 -42.48
C PRO A 7 31.87 -7.33 -41.14
N PRO A 8 30.88 -6.90 -40.37
CA PRO A 8 31.14 -6.20 -39.10
C PRO A 8 31.90 -7.13 -38.14
N THR A 9 32.97 -6.63 -37.59
CA THR A 9 33.81 -7.29 -36.58
C THR A 9 32.96 -7.67 -35.38
N GLN A 10 33.03 -8.93 -34.93
CA GLN A 10 32.27 -9.56 -33.84
C GLN A 10 32.58 -9.02 -32.44
N ASP A 11 33.28 -7.89 -32.28
CA ASP A 11 33.69 -7.34 -30.99
C ASP A 11 32.71 -6.34 -30.36
N GLN A 12 31.46 -6.22 -30.90
CA GLN A 12 30.37 -5.59 -30.14
C GLN A 12 29.57 -6.66 -29.40
N GLN A 13 30.26 -7.44 -28.55
CA GLN A 13 29.55 -8.14 -27.46
C GLN A 13 28.85 -7.08 -26.62
N ALA A 14 27.51 -7.08 -26.72
CA ALA A 14 26.67 -6.33 -25.77
C ALA A 14 27.18 -6.64 -24.35
N PRO A 15 27.34 -5.63 -23.48
CA PRO A 15 27.82 -5.86 -22.13
C PRO A 15 26.97 -6.96 -21.52
N SER A 16 27.63 -8.06 -21.13
CA SER A 16 27.04 -9.18 -20.42
C SER A 16 26.11 -8.62 -19.36
N ALA A 17 24.87 -9.12 -19.31
CA ALA A 17 23.90 -8.75 -18.29
C ALA A 17 24.51 -9.11 -16.93
N GLU A 18 25.36 -8.21 -16.44
CA GLU A 18 25.91 -8.24 -15.11
C GLU A 18 24.72 -8.47 -14.17
N SER A 19 24.77 -9.50 -13.36
CA SER A 19 23.72 -9.87 -12.42
C SER A 19 23.52 -8.69 -11.47
N ARG A 20 22.71 -7.75 -11.93
CA ARG A 20 22.32 -6.59 -11.10
C ARG A 20 21.63 -7.16 -9.89
N GLY A 21 22.25 -6.99 -8.74
CA GLY A 21 21.66 -7.33 -7.46
C GLY A 21 20.25 -6.74 -7.32
N PRO A 22 19.46 -7.21 -6.37
CA PRO A 22 18.09 -6.74 -6.20
C PRO A 22 18.06 -5.22 -6.10
N THR A 23 17.18 -4.58 -6.87
CA THR A 23 16.97 -3.13 -6.82
C THR A 23 16.49 -2.72 -5.42
N ASP A 24 16.75 -1.48 -5.00
CA ASP A 24 16.33 -1.00 -3.68
C ASP A 24 14.82 -1.11 -3.46
N GLY A 25 14.02 -0.88 -4.50
CA GLY A 25 12.58 -1.11 -4.47
C GLY A 25 12.21 -2.55 -4.15
N ARG A 26 12.92 -3.51 -4.72
CA ARG A 26 12.71 -4.95 -4.47
C ARG A 26 13.11 -5.34 -3.05
N LYS A 27 14.18 -4.75 -2.50
CA LYS A 27 14.57 -4.95 -1.08
C LYS A 27 13.45 -4.50 -0.14
N VAL A 28 12.84 -3.34 -0.41
CA VAL A 28 11.71 -2.83 0.39
C VAL A 28 10.53 -3.80 0.35
N THR A 29 10.20 -4.34 -0.83
CA THR A 29 9.12 -5.34 -0.96
C THR A 29 9.41 -6.60 -0.15
N TRP A 30 10.64 -7.11 -0.20
CA TRP A 30 11.04 -8.29 0.60
C TRP A 30 11.05 -8.03 2.11
N LEU A 31 11.47 -6.83 2.54
CA LEU A 31 11.41 -6.44 3.95
C LEU A 31 9.97 -6.42 4.46
N LEU A 32 9.04 -5.83 3.70
CA LEU A 32 7.62 -5.83 4.06
C LEU A 32 7.01 -7.24 4.03
N ALA A 33 7.38 -8.08 3.06
CA ALA A 33 6.93 -9.46 3.02
C ALA A 33 7.45 -10.27 4.23
N GLY A 34 8.71 -10.06 4.62
CA GLY A 34 9.28 -10.65 5.84
C GLY A 34 8.56 -10.18 7.10
N ALA A 35 8.29 -8.87 7.21
CA ALA A 35 7.52 -8.32 8.32
C ALA A 35 6.10 -8.92 8.38
N PHE A 36 5.45 -9.13 7.24
CA PHE A 36 4.14 -9.79 7.17
C PHE A 36 4.17 -11.22 7.72
N LEU A 37 5.18 -12.00 7.34
CA LEU A 37 5.34 -13.37 7.87
C LEU A 37 5.60 -13.39 9.37
N VAL A 38 6.37 -12.42 9.89
CA VAL A 38 6.60 -12.25 11.33
C VAL A 38 5.30 -11.89 12.04
N CYS A 39 4.51 -10.97 11.51
CA CYS A 39 3.21 -10.59 12.09
C CYS A 39 2.24 -11.78 12.11
N ILE A 40 2.14 -12.55 11.01
CA ILE A 40 1.33 -13.78 10.98
C ILE A 40 1.82 -14.74 12.07
N GLY A 41 3.11 -15.05 12.12
CA GLY A 41 3.66 -15.94 13.14
C GLY A 41 3.33 -15.46 14.55
N ALA A 42 3.51 -14.19 14.85
CA ALA A 42 3.20 -13.61 16.15
C ALA A 42 1.71 -13.66 16.50
N SER A 43 0.81 -13.47 15.52
CA SER A 43 -0.65 -13.53 15.72
C SER A 43 -1.14 -14.95 16.05
N PHE A 44 -0.44 -15.98 15.53
CA PHE A 44 -0.73 -17.38 15.85
C PHE A 44 -0.05 -17.87 17.13
N PHE A 45 1.09 -17.28 17.51
CA PHE A 45 1.69 -17.53 18.83
C PHE A 45 0.86 -16.78 19.87
N GLN A 46 -0.13 -17.46 20.44
CA GLN A 46 -1.05 -16.94 21.45
C GLN A 46 -0.28 -16.37 22.64
N ALA A 47 0.02 -15.10 22.63
CA ALA A 47 0.28 -14.38 23.84
C ALA A 47 -1.07 -14.26 24.57
N SER A 48 -1.19 -14.83 25.74
CA SER A 48 -2.36 -14.71 26.62
C SER A 48 -2.59 -13.26 27.11
N ASP A 49 -1.72 -12.34 26.75
CA ASP A 49 -1.76 -10.94 27.10
C ASP A 49 -2.47 -10.11 26.03
N HIS A 50 -3.68 -9.65 26.33
CA HIS A 50 -4.48 -8.79 25.47
C HIS A 50 -3.74 -7.53 24.99
N LEU A 51 -2.84 -6.97 25.82
CA LEU A 51 -2.06 -5.80 25.43
C LEU A 51 -1.08 -6.10 24.30
N ILE A 52 -0.46 -7.27 24.31
CA ILE A 52 0.45 -7.70 23.23
C ILE A 52 -0.32 -7.85 21.93
N GLN A 53 -1.48 -8.49 21.97
CA GLN A 53 -2.33 -8.69 20.78
C GLN A 53 -2.83 -7.36 20.20
N GLN A 54 -3.24 -6.44 21.06
CA GLN A 54 -3.63 -5.09 20.63
C GLN A 54 -2.45 -4.37 19.96
N ARG A 55 -1.24 -4.42 20.55
CA ARG A 55 -0.04 -3.82 19.99
C ARG A 55 0.35 -4.42 18.62
N LEU A 56 0.22 -5.73 18.51
CA LEU A 56 0.48 -6.41 17.25
C LEU A 56 -0.47 -5.93 16.16
N SER A 57 -1.75 -5.84 16.45
CA SER A 57 -2.75 -5.31 15.52
C SER A 57 -2.46 -3.85 15.11
N GLU A 58 -2.01 -3.01 16.05
CA GLU A 58 -1.57 -1.64 15.73
C GLU A 58 -0.39 -1.63 14.75
N VAL A 59 0.61 -2.51 14.96
CA VAL A 59 1.77 -2.65 14.04
C VAL A 59 1.33 -3.08 12.65
N GLU A 60 0.41 -4.03 12.54
CA GLU A 60 -0.15 -4.49 11.27
C GLU A 60 -0.81 -3.33 10.50
N GLY A 61 -1.61 -2.52 11.20
CA GLY A 61 -2.24 -1.33 10.63
C GLY A 61 -1.20 -0.30 10.14
N HIS A 62 -0.13 -0.06 10.92
CA HIS A 62 0.94 0.85 10.52
C HIS A 62 1.71 0.34 9.29
N LEU A 63 1.99 -0.97 9.22
CA LEU A 63 2.65 -1.57 8.05
C LEU A 63 1.76 -1.49 6.80
N ALA A 64 0.44 -1.65 6.95
CA ALA A 64 -0.51 -1.39 5.87
C ALA A 64 -0.45 0.07 5.38
N LEU A 65 -0.40 1.04 6.31
CA LEU A 65 -0.26 2.46 5.97
C LEU A 65 1.05 2.76 5.24
N VAL A 66 2.17 2.20 5.71
CA VAL A 66 3.49 2.35 5.05
C VAL A 66 3.44 1.77 3.64
N GLY A 67 2.91 0.56 3.47
CA GLY A 67 2.75 -0.08 2.17
C GLY A 67 1.88 0.75 1.21
N LEU A 68 0.77 1.31 1.73
CA LEU A 68 -0.10 2.20 0.95
C LEU A 68 0.62 3.48 0.52
N ALA A 69 1.33 4.13 1.46
CA ALA A 69 2.11 5.34 1.18
C ALA A 69 3.18 5.08 0.09
N LEU A 70 3.92 3.99 0.20
CA LEU A 70 4.89 3.57 -0.81
C LEU A 70 4.24 3.29 -2.17
N THR A 71 3.08 2.62 -2.17
CA THR A 71 2.32 2.34 -3.39
C THR A 71 1.87 3.62 -4.09
N LEU A 72 1.35 4.59 -3.35
CA LEU A 72 0.87 5.87 -3.90
C LEU A 72 2.00 6.77 -4.36
N THR A 73 3.11 6.78 -3.62
CA THR A 73 4.27 7.63 -3.89
C THR A 73 5.37 6.93 -4.68
N ALA A 74 5.15 5.71 -5.19
CA ALA A 74 6.14 4.94 -5.93
C ALA A 74 6.75 5.71 -7.12
N ARG A 75 5.96 6.52 -7.83
CA ARG A 75 6.46 7.30 -8.97
C ARG A 75 7.47 8.37 -8.56
N PRO A 76 7.18 9.30 -7.64
CA PRO A 76 8.17 10.29 -7.21
C PRO A 76 9.33 9.67 -6.44
N LEU A 77 9.10 8.60 -5.67
CA LEU A 77 10.15 7.95 -4.89
C LEU A 77 11.09 7.08 -5.75
N ASN A 78 10.70 6.68 -6.95
CA ASN A 78 11.52 5.81 -7.80
C ASN A 78 12.89 6.43 -8.15
N ARG A 79 13.04 7.74 -8.04
CA ARG A 79 14.34 8.42 -8.23
C ARG A 79 15.30 8.19 -7.06
N PHE A 80 14.76 7.97 -5.84
CA PHE A 80 15.54 7.73 -4.62
C PHE A 80 15.65 6.23 -4.30
N LEU A 81 14.63 5.46 -4.68
CA LEU A 81 14.52 4.02 -4.50
C LEU A 81 14.29 3.36 -5.87
N PRO A 82 15.37 3.14 -6.63
CA PRO A 82 15.28 2.55 -7.98
C PRO A 82 14.53 1.21 -7.95
N GLY A 83 13.63 1.01 -8.91
CA GLY A 83 12.80 -0.18 -9.01
C GLY A 83 11.50 -0.16 -8.18
N LEU A 84 11.26 0.84 -7.33
CA LEU A 84 10.05 0.92 -6.52
C LEU A 84 8.77 0.98 -7.37
N LEU A 85 8.83 1.65 -8.52
CA LEU A 85 7.69 1.72 -9.44
C LEU A 85 7.32 0.35 -10.03
N GLN A 86 8.30 -0.51 -10.25
CA GLN A 86 8.10 -1.88 -10.74
C GLN A 86 7.47 -2.77 -9.67
N GLU A 87 7.81 -2.54 -8.41
CA GLU A 87 7.30 -3.28 -7.25
C GLU A 87 5.91 -2.79 -6.76
N ARG A 88 5.39 -1.71 -7.32
CA ARG A 88 4.13 -1.07 -6.90
C ARG A 88 2.97 -2.03 -6.74
N ARG A 89 2.88 -3.04 -7.61
CA ARG A 89 1.83 -4.07 -7.58
C ARG A 89 1.96 -4.96 -6.34
N TYR A 90 3.17 -5.44 -6.05
CA TYR A 90 3.44 -6.28 -4.88
C TYR A 90 3.25 -5.50 -3.57
N LEU A 91 3.67 -4.24 -3.54
CA LEU A 91 3.44 -3.34 -2.41
C LEU A 91 1.94 -3.14 -2.16
N GLY A 92 1.13 -2.96 -3.21
CA GLY A 92 -0.32 -2.86 -3.09
C GLY A 92 -0.96 -4.15 -2.56
N LEU A 93 -0.51 -5.32 -3.01
CA LEU A 93 -1.00 -6.61 -2.51
C LEU A 93 -0.58 -6.85 -1.06
N LEU A 94 0.64 -6.50 -0.67
CA LEU A 94 1.09 -6.56 0.73
C LEU A 94 0.29 -5.60 1.62
N THR A 95 0.01 -4.39 1.14
CA THR A 95 -0.87 -3.44 1.84
C THR A 95 -2.24 -4.07 2.12
N PHE A 96 -2.84 -4.69 1.11
CA PHE A 96 -4.12 -5.39 1.28
C PHE A 96 -4.02 -6.54 2.26
N ALA A 97 -2.97 -7.36 2.17
CA ALA A 97 -2.74 -8.48 3.08
C ALA A 97 -2.59 -8.03 4.54
N PHE A 98 -1.80 -6.98 4.81
CA PHE A 98 -1.70 -6.37 6.14
C PHE A 98 -3.05 -5.80 6.62
N SER A 99 -3.84 -5.19 5.74
CA SER A 99 -5.16 -4.66 6.09
C SER A 99 -6.14 -5.77 6.48
N VAL A 100 -6.10 -6.91 5.79
CA VAL A 100 -6.88 -8.11 6.14
C VAL A 100 -6.45 -8.66 7.50
N LEU A 101 -5.15 -8.81 7.72
CA LEU A 101 -4.59 -9.33 8.97
C LEU A 101 -4.94 -8.40 10.13
N HIS A 102 -4.74 -7.09 9.98
CA HIS A 102 -5.14 -6.07 10.95
C HIS A 102 -6.62 -6.16 11.30
N THR A 103 -7.50 -6.27 10.30
CA THR A 103 -8.94 -6.36 10.54
C THR A 103 -9.28 -7.64 11.29
N TRP A 104 -8.67 -8.77 10.93
CA TRP A 104 -8.86 -10.03 11.63
C TRP A 104 -8.39 -9.94 13.10
N SER A 105 -7.19 -9.42 13.34
CA SER A 105 -6.63 -9.22 14.69
C SER A 105 -7.52 -8.29 15.53
N GLN A 106 -8.08 -7.22 14.94
CA GLN A 106 -9.00 -6.32 15.63
C GLN A 106 -10.30 -7.02 16.02
N ILE A 107 -10.88 -7.82 15.12
CA ILE A 107 -12.13 -8.57 15.42
C ILE A 107 -11.86 -9.58 16.53
N GLU A 108 -10.82 -10.37 16.41
CA GLU A 108 -10.52 -11.46 17.33
C GLU A 108 -10.14 -10.96 18.74
N HIS A 109 -9.27 -9.96 18.79
CA HIS A 109 -8.63 -9.59 20.07
C HIS A 109 -9.18 -8.31 20.70
N VAL A 110 -9.75 -7.39 19.91
CA VAL A 110 -10.27 -6.11 20.41
C VAL A 110 -11.79 -6.13 20.50
N LEU A 111 -12.48 -6.73 19.51
CA LEU A 111 -13.94 -6.80 19.48
C LEU A 111 -14.49 -8.11 20.08
N GLY A 112 -13.65 -8.96 20.66
CA GLY A 112 -14.08 -10.19 21.34
C GLY A 112 -14.58 -11.29 20.41
N GLY A 113 -14.03 -11.38 19.20
CA GLY A 113 -14.34 -12.43 18.21
C GLY A 113 -15.63 -12.18 17.40
N SER A 114 -16.29 -11.02 17.59
CA SER A 114 -17.50 -10.68 16.87
C SER A 114 -17.54 -9.20 16.46
N LEU A 115 -18.12 -8.94 15.28
CA LEU A 115 -18.38 -7.55 14.86
C LEU A 115 -19.39 -6.83 15.75
N ASP A 116 -20.20 -7.57 16.51
CA ASP A 116 -21.14 -6.99 17.48
C ASP A 116 -20.42 -6.23 18.60
N GLY A 117 -19.16 -6.59 18.88
CA GLY A 117 -18.28 -5.84 19.79
C GLY A 117 -18.14 -4.37 19.41
N MET A 118 -18.31 -4.03 18.14
CA MET A 118 -18.27 -2.65 17.66
C MET A 118 -19.35 -1.77 18.31
N PHE A 119 -20.53 -2.31 18.62
CA PHE A 119 -21.65 -1.55 19.20
C PHE A 119 -21.39 -1.11 20.65
N PHE A 120 -20.40 -1.70 21.31
CA PHE A 120 -19.97 -1.31 22.66
C PHE A 120 -18.90 -0.21 22.66
N LEU A 121 -18.35 0.13 21.49
CA LEU A 121 -17.38 1.22 21.34
C LEU A 121 -18.08 2.60 21.41
N PRO A 122 -17.37 3.68 21.75
CA PRO A 122 -17.84 5.05 21.57
C PRO A 122 -18.27 5.31 20.10
N ARG A 123 -19.30 6.13 19.89
CA ARG A 123 -19.89 6.34 18.56
C ARG A 123 -18.93 6.82 17.48
N ASP A 124 -18.03 7.71 17.84
CA ASP A 124 -16.97 8.21 16.95
C ASP A 124 -15.99 7.10 16.56
N MET A 125 -15.67 6.22 17.50
CA MET A 125 -14.85 5.03 17.24
C MET A 125 -15.58 4.02 16.38
N GLN A 126 -16.89 3.80 16.58
CA GLN A 126 -17.73 2.98 15.70
C GLN A 126 -17.66 3.51 14.26
N PHE A 127 -17.79 4.82 14.08
CA PHE A 127 -17.70 5.45 12.77
C PHE A 127 -16.31 5.23 12.14
N GLY A 128 -15.24 5.39 12.92
CA GLY A 128 -13.88 5.08 12.47
C GLY A 128 -13.72 3.64 12.00
N VAL A 129 -14.21 2.66 12.78
CA VAL A 129 -14.16 1.23 12.41
C VAL A 129 -14.94 0.96 11.13
N MET A 130 -16.14 1.54 10.97
CA MET A 130 -16.92 1.39 9.73
C MET A 130 -16.16 1.92 8.51
N LEU A 131 -15.49 3.06 8.63
CA LEU A 131 -14.66 3.60 7.54
C LEU A 131 -13.53 2.63 7.17
N GLY A 132 -12.91 1.96 8.15
CA GLY A 132 -11.90 0.92 7.91
C GLY A 132 -12.47 -0.27 7.13
N ILE A 133 -13.65 -0.75 7.51
CA ILE A 133 -14.35 -1.83 6.79
C ILE A 133 -14.65 -1.42 5.34
N PHE A 134 -15.19 -0.22 5.11
CA PHE A 134 -15.44 0.27 3.75
C PHE A 134 -14.15 0.44 2.95
N ALA A 135 -13.08 0.88 3.58
CA ALA A 135 -11.77 0.98 2.93
C ALA A 135 -11.25 -0.39 2.50
N LEU A 136 -11.34 -1.40 3.38
CA LEU A 136 -10.96 -2.77 3.07
C LEU A 136 -11.79 -3.33 1.91
N LEU A 137 -13.12 -3.14 1.94
CA LEU A 137 -14.02 -3.56 0.86
C LEU A 137 -13.66 -2.87 -0.47
N ALA A 138 -13.33 -1.58 -0.45
CA ALA A 138 -12.87 -0.86 -1.63
C ALA A 138 -11.54 -1.40 -2.18
N MET A 139 -10.67 -1.97 -1.34
CA MET A 139 -9.41 -2.58 -1.76
C MET A 139 -9.59 -3.97 -2.38
N VAL A 140 -10.65 -4.71 -2.05
CA VAL A 140 -10.89 -6.07 -2.58
C VAL A 140 -10.84 -6.12 -4.11
N PRO A 141 -11.63 -5.32 -4.86
CA PRO A 141 -11.58 -5.37 -6.33
C PRO A 141 -10.20 -4.96 -6.88
N LEU A 142 -9.46 -4.09 -6.20
CA LEU A 142 -8.11 -3.70 -6.60
C LEU A 142 -7.13 -4.86 -6.43
N ALA A 143 -7.21 -5.60 -5.33
CA ALA A 143 -6.39 -6.78 -5.09
C ALA A 143 -6.71 -7.92 -6.07
N LEU A 144 -7.99 -8.24 -6.27
CA LEU A 144 -8.43 -9.30 -7.18
C LEU A 144 -8.05 -9.02 -8.65
N THR A 145 -8.04 -7.75 -9.05
CA THR A 145 -7.66 -7.35 -10.42
C THR A 145 -6.18 -7.01 -10.57
N SER A 146 -5.37 -7.23 -9.54
CA SER A 146 -3.91 -7.07 -9.57
C SER A 146 -3.20 -8.26 -10.22
N THR A 147 -3.76 -8.83 -11.30
CA THR A 147 -3.20 -9.94 -12.08
C THR A 147 -2.97 -9.52 -13.53
N ASP A 148 -2.01 -10.18 -14.21
CA ASP A 148 -1.74 -9.90 -15.63
C ASP A 148 -2.94 -10.27 -16.50
N TRP A 149 -3.70 -11.28 -16.10
CA TRP A 149 -4.93 -11.66 -16.77
C TRP A 149 -5.96 -10.51 -16.68
N ALA A 150 -6.18 -9.94 -15.51
CA ALA A 150 -7.12 -8.83 -15.31
C ALA A 150 -6.71 -7.60 -16.12
N VAL A 151 -5.41 -7.27 -16.15
CA VAL A 151 -4.89 -6.15 -16.96
C VAL A 151 -5.21 -6.35 -18.43
N ARG A 152 -4.98 -7.57 -18.96
CA ARG A 152 -5.27 -7.89 -20.38
C ARG A 152 -6.76 -7.90 -20.69
N THR A 153 -7.59 -8.38 -19.76
CA THR A 153 -9.04 -8.51 -19.94
C THR A 153 -9.75 -7.16 -19.82
N LEU A 154 -9.45 -6.40 -18.77
CA LEU A 154 -10.10 -5.12 -18.47
C LEU A 154 -9.57 -3.95 -19.31
N LYS A 155 -8.35 -4.08 -19.87
CA LYS A 155 -7.74 -3.05 -20.74
C LYS A 155 -7.83 -1.63 -20.14
N GLY A 156 -8.49 -0.72 -20.82
CA GLY A 156 -8.67 0.68 -20.39
C GLY A 156 -9.44 0.81 -19.07
N ALA A 157 -10.43 -0.04 -18.82
CA ALA A 157 -11.23 -0.04 -17.60
C ALA A 157 -10.39 -0.39 -16.36
N TRP A 158 -9.34 -1.23 -16.50
CA TRP A 158 -8.42 -1.56 -15.41
C TRP A 158 -7.80 -0.30 -14.76
N LYS A 159 -7.38 0.65 -15.59
CA LYS A 159 -6.79 1.91 -15.13
C LYS A 159 -7.78 2.76 -14.34
N GLY A 160 -9.04 2.83 -14.80
CA GLY A 160 -10.13 3.50 -14.09
C GLY A 160 -10.42 2.85 -12.74
N LEU A 161 -10.54 1.53 -12.71
CA LEU A 161 -10.77 0.75 -11.49
C LEU A 161 -9.66 1.01 -10.46
N HIS A 162 -8.39 0.92 -10.88
CA HIS A 162 -7.24 1.13 -9.99
C HIS A 162 -7.04 2.58 -9.51
N GLN A 163 -7.77 3.56 -10.07
CA GLN A 163 -7.86 4.88 -9.47
C GLN A 163 -8.68 4.87 -8.17
N GLY A 164 -9.52 3.86 -7.95
CA GLY A 164 -10.23 3.62 -6.69
C GLY A 164 -9.31 3.50 -5.46
N VAL A 165 -8.00 3.27 -5.67
CA VAL A 165 -7.01 3.30 -4.58
C VAL A 165 -6.98 4.65 -3.85
N PHE A 166 -7.28 5.76 -4.52
CA PHE A 166 -7.34 7.07 -3.89
C PHE A 166 -8.56 7.21 -2.98
N PHE A 167 -9.68 6.61 -3.38
CA PHE A 167 -10.88 6.54 -2.53
C PHE A 167 -10.61 5.68 -1.29
N ALA A 168 -10.02 4.48 -1.47
CA ALA A 168 -9.62 3.63 -0.35
C ALA A 168 -8.65 4.36 0.59
N ALA A 169 -7.65 5.06 0.05
CA ALA A 169 -6.70 5.84 0.83
C ALA A 169 -7.37 6.96 1.63
N PHE A 170 -8.36 7.65 1.06
CA PHE A 170 -9.14 8.67 1.75
C PHE A 170 -9.90 8.07 2.95
N LEU A 171 -10.57 6.93 2.74
CA LEU A 171 -11.28 6.23 3.81
C LEU A 171 -10.32 5.75 4.91
N ILE A 172 -9.12 5.25 4.55
CA ILE A 172 -8.09 4.82 5.50
C ILE A 172 -7.60 5.99 6.35
N VAL A 173 -7.39 7.17 5.75
CA VAL A 173 -7.00 8.36 6.51
C VAL A 173 -8.08 8.74 7.52
N LEU A 174 -9.33 8.76 7.10
CA LEU A 174 -10.45 9.06 8.01
C LEU A 174 -10.60 8.00 9.10
N HIS A 175 -10.43 6.72 8.78
CA HIS A 175 -10.40 5.62 9.74
C HIS A 175 -9.29 5.85 10.79
N THR A 176 -8.07 6.12 10.33
CA THR A 176 -6.91 6.33 11.19
C THR A 176 -7.10 7.54 12.11
N LEU A 177 -7.68 8.63 11.59
CA LEU A 177 -7.99 9.80 12.40
C LEU A 177 -9.11 9.51 13.42
N GLY A 178 -10.18 8.83 13.00
CA GLY A 178 -11.32 8.52 13.84
C GLY A 178 -10.98 7.55 14.99
N THR A 179 -10.16 6.53 14.72
CA THR A 179 -9.74 5.56 15.75
C THR A 179 -8.57 6.06 16.58
N GLY A 180 -7.62 6.81 15.98
CA GLY A 180 -6.41 7.28 16.66
C GLY A 180 -6.65 8.36 17.71
N VAL A 181 -7.73 9.14 17.60
CA VAL A 181 -8.08 10.20 18.57
C VAL A 181 -8.40 9.62 19.97
N HIS A 182 -8.85 8.37 20.04
CA HIS A 182 -9.24 7.71 21.29
C HIS A 182 -8.10 7.11 22.10
N TYR A 183 -6.89 7.12 21.57
CA TYR A 183 -5.70 6.61 22.27
C TYR A 183 -4.68 7.70 22.65
N PRO A 184 -5.13 8.88 23.20
CA PRO A 184 -4.24 10.02 23.45
C PRO A 184 -3.21 9.76 24.55
N LEU A 185 -3.42 8.75 25.40
CA LEU A 185 -2.55 8.45 26.55
C LEU A 185 -1.42 7.48 26.22
N VAL A 186 -1.41 6.90 25.02
CA VAL A 186 -0.35 6.02 24.58
C VAL A 186 0.49 6.79 23.55
N ALA A 187 1.81 6.84 23.76
CA ALA A 187 2.81 7.61 23.02
C ALA A 187 2.82 7.47 21.47
N GLN A 188 1.82 6.82 20.90
CA GLN A 188 1.70 6.48 19.49
C GLN A 188 0.80 7.43 18.68
N THR A 189 -0.07 8.18 19.34
CA THR A 189 -1.03 9.07 18.71
C THR A 189 -0.38 10.12 17.79
N PRO A 190 0.76 10.77 18.18
CA PRO A 190 1.43 11.74 17.30
C PRO A 190 1.95 11.11 16.02
N LEU A 191 2.45 9.88 16.08
CA LEU A 191 2.96 9.15 14.90
C LEU A 191 1.81 8.77 13.97
N THR A 192 0.68 8.28 14.50
CA THR A 192 -0.50 7.92 13.71
C THR A 192 -1.09 9.15 13.01
N PHE A 193 -1.21 10.27 13.72
CA PHE A 193 -1.63 11.54 13.12
C PHE A 193 -0.65 12.03 12.05
N ALA A 194 0.66 11.99 12.33
CA ALA A 194 1.68 12.41 11.38
C ALA A 194 1.64 11.54 10.11
N PHE A 195 1.49 10.22 10.24
CA PHE A 195 1.34 9.32 9.10
C PHE A 195 0.05 9.58 8.34
N GLY A 196 -1.09 9.77 9.01
CA GLY A 196 -2.36 10.12 8.37
C GLY A 196 -2.28 11.42 7.59
N LEU A 197 -1.69 12.46 8.17
CA LEU A 197 -1.47 13.76 7.52
C LEU A 197 -0.48 13.67 6.35
N ALA A 198 0.61 12.90 6.50
CA ALA A 198 1.58 12.68 5.42
C ALA A 198 0.94 11.92 4.25
N LEU A 199 0.11 10.91 4.54
CA LEU A 199 -0.64 10.17 3.52
C LEU A 199 -1.63 11.08 2.81
N LEU A 200 -2.43 11.87 3.53
CA LEU A 200 -3.36 12.85 2.98
C LEU A 200 -2.62 13.87 2.11
N GLY A 201 -1.52 14.43 2.62
CA GLY A 201 -0.67 15.35 1.87
C GLY A 201 -0.12 14.73 0.59
N GLY A 202 0.33 13.48 0.64
CA GLY A 202 0.80 12.71 -0.51
C GLY A 202 -0.29 12.49 -1.56
N VAL A 203 -1.49 12.10 -1.13
CA VAL A 203 -2.66 11.92 -2.00
C VAL A 203 -3.03 13.23 -2.69
N LEU A 204 -3.15 14.32 -1.93
CA LEU A 204 -3.48 15.66 -2.47
C LEU A 204 -2.40 16.15 -3.44
N TRP A 205 -1.13 15.92 -3.13
CA TRP A 205 -0.01 16.31 -3.99
C TRP A 205 0.00 15.54 -5.31
N VAL A 206 -0.22 14.22 -5.29
CA VAL A 206 -0.33 13.39 -6.50
C VAL A 206 -1.55 13.80 -7.33
N TRP A 207 -2.69 14.08 -6.68
CA TRP A 207 -3.88 14.59 -7.37
C TRP A 207 -3.61 15.93 -8.06
N ARG A 208 -2.96 16.87 -7.39
CA ARG A 208 -2.60 18.19 -7.95
C ARG A 208 -1.64 18.08 -9.15
N LEU A 209 -0.67 17.15 -9.09
CA LEU A 209 0.24 16.89 -10.21
C LEU A 209 -0.50 16.32 -11.43
N ARG A 210 -1.49 15.45 -11.21
CA ARG A 210 -2.30 14.87 -12.28
C ARG A 210 -3.22 15.91 -12.93
N SER A 211 -3.84 16.78 -12.14
CA SER A 211 -4.68 17.86 -12.66
C SER A 211 -3.87 18.76 -13.59
N ARG A 212 -2.67 19.17 -13.18
CA ARG A 212 -1.78 20.00 -14.02
C ARG A 212 -1.35 19.31 -15.32
N ALA A 213 -1.07 18.02 -15.28
CA ALA A 213 -0.70 17.27 -16.49
C ALA A 213 -1.87 17.14 -17.49
N ASN A 214 -3.10 17.03 -16.99
CA ASN A 214 -4.29 17.01 -17.85
C ASN A 214 -4.58 18.37 -18.50
N ASP A 215 -4.34 19.47 -17.78
CA ASP A 215 -4.55 20.82 -18.28
C ASP A 215 -3.51 21.20 -19.36
N SER A 216 -2.26 20.79 -19.18
CA SER A 216 -1.19 21.00 -20.19
C SER A 216 -1.41 20.19 -21.48
N GLY A 217 -2.09 19.04 -21.39
CA GLY A 217 -2.45 18.22 -22.56
C GLY A 217 -3.59 18.79 -23.40
N LYS A 218 -4.45 19.64 -22.80
CA LYS A 218 -5.58 20.30 -23.47
C LYS A 218 -5.19 21.64 -24.14
N ALA A 219 -4.03 22.19 -23.81
CA ALA A 219 -3.55 23.48 -24.30
C ALA A 219 -2.66 23.39 -25.54
N LYS A 220 -2.59 22.23 -26.23
CA LYS A 220 -1.95 22.12 -27.54
C LYS A 220 -3.01 22.24 -28.65
N PRO A 221 -2.93 23.29 -29.49
CA PRO A 221 -3.77 23.46 -30.65
C PRO A 221 -3.51 22.41 -31.74
#